data_b8bad77f869db2142787ff5fd1286947
#
_entry.id   b8bad77f869db2142787ff5fd1286947
#
_cell.length_a   1.000
_cell.length_b   1.000
_cell.length_c   1.000
_cell.angle_alpha   90.00
_cell.angle_beta   90.00
_cell.angle_gamma   90.00
#
_symmetry.space_group_name_H-M   'P 1'
#
loop_
_entity.id
_entity.type
_entity.pdbx_description
1 polymer ?
#
loop_
_entity_poly.entity_id
_entity_poly.type
_entity_poly.pdbx_seq_one_letter_code
_entity_poly.pdbx_strand_id
1 'polypeptide(L)'
;MNPGLSFYIGYRYWRARKANAFASFITFFAVSGIFLGVAALIIVSSVMNGLEGQLKTRILGAIPQLTVHTDNSFDDWQSFKDDLQQLPGVLGLAPSATTQAMAQSADNISAVQLYGIYPEAEKNLSVVVKHAYLDAFDSLRSGSYRVLLGSELARRLNVATGDKLRLLSGDGVVYSPLGPVPSQRIFEVAGIFEMGSQVDAGVAFLHYEDARRLMRQSPKKIQDLRLFLSDPFSAPALAPKVEHLFEDKGVEVSVSDWRDSYGHLFAAVKMEKNMMSLMLSLIVAVAAFNIVSALVMMVVDKTADVAVLKTQGLGRLDIMTIFISQGSLNALIGLALGLGVGIVATLNINPLLSTLGIAVLGAGQRLPVQLEPQQLVIIAIGTLLMTLAATLYPAIRAARVEPATALRYE
;
A
#
# COMPACT_ATOMS: atom_id res chain seq x y z
N MET A 1 -43.92 17.36 -15.52
CA MET A 1 -43.33 17.62 -16.87
C MET A 1 -42.18 16.64 -17.12
N ASN A 2 -41.79 16.46 -18.38
CA ASN A 2 -40.74 15.49 -18.76
C ASN A 2 -39.39 15.90 -18.16
N PRO A 3 -38.73 15.06 -17.32
CA PRO A 3 -37.43 15.38 -16.74
C PRO A 3 -36.33 15.65 -17.79
N GLY A 4 -36.52 15.15 -19.00
CA GLY A 4 -35.66 15.42 -20.15
C GLY A 4 -35.64 16.89 -20.59
N LEU A 5 -36.73 17.65 -20.42
CA LEU A 5 -36.78 19.06 -20.78
C LEU A 5 -35.92 19.89 -19.80
N SER A 6 -36.02 19.62 -18.51
CA SER A 6 -35.24 20.35 -17.50
C SER A 6 -33.74 20.11 -17.68
N PHE A 7 -33.33 18.86 -17.99
CA PHE A 7 -31.94 18.53 -18.33
C PHE A 7 -31.47 19.25 -19.62
N TYR A 8 -32.30 19.27 -20.65
CA TYR A 8 -32.00 19.95 -21.92
C TYR A 8 -31.80 21.46 -21.72
N ILE A 9 -32.66 22.11 -20.92
CA ILE A 9 -32.52 23.53 -20.58
C ILE A 9 -31.19 23.75 -19.81
N GLY A 10 -30.85 22.88 -18.83
CA GLY A 10 -29.60 22.93 -18.09
C GLY A 10 -28.38 22.82 -19.00
N TYR A 11 -28.40 21.88 -19.95
CA TYR A 11 -27.36 21.71 -20.96
C TYR A 11 -27.24 22.97 -21.86
N ARG A 12 -28.35 23.52 -22.30
CA ARG A 12 -28.34 24.73 -23.11
C ARG A 12 -27.81 25.95 -22.35
N TYR A 13 -28.14 26.09 -21.09
CA TYR A 13 -27.58 27.14 -20.22
C TYR A 13 -26.09 26.92 -20.02
N TRP A 14 -25.63 25.72 -19.87
CA TRP A 14 -24.21 25.40 -19.80
C TRP A 14 -23.47 25.78 -21.07
N ARG A 15 -24.05 25.53 -22.25
CA ARG A 15 -23.45 25.86 -23.56
C ARG A 15 -23.51 27.35 -23.91
N ALA A 16 -24.52 28.06 -23.48
CA ALA A 16 -24.76 29.46 -23.81
C ALA A 16 -23.88 30.49 -23.06
N ARG A 17 -22.94 30.04 -22.25
CA ARG A 17 -22.10 30.85 -21.36
C ARG A 17 -21.22 31.92 -22.00
N LYS A 18 -21.11 31.97 -23.31
CA LYS A 18 -20.22 32.91 -24.02
C LYS A 18 -20.59 34.39 -23.83
N ALA A 19 -21.76 34.69 -23.26
CA ALA A 19 -22.23 36.06 -23.09
C ALA A 19 -21.65 36.79 -21.85
N ASN A 20 -21.24 36.09 -20.77
CA ASN A 20 -20.69 36.69 -19.55
C ASN A 20 -19.28 36.19 -19.26
N ALA A 21 -18.26 37.02 -19.57
CA ALA A 21 -16.87 36.71 -19.39
C ALA A 21 -16.51 36.30 -17.92
N PHE A 22 -17.15 36.96 -16.94
CA PHE A 22 -16.92 36.73 -15.52
C PHE A 22 -17.47 35.37 -15.05
N ALA A 23 -18.69 35.00 -15.45
CA ALA A 23 -19.26 33.69 -15.14
C ALA A 23 -18.47 32.54 -15.80
N SER A 24 -17.95 32.76 -17.01
CA SER A 24 -17.06 31.82 -17.69
C SER A 24 -15.75 31.65 -16.96
N PHE A 25 -15.15 32.71 -16.45
CA PHE A 25 -13.91 32.72 -15.69
C PHE A 25 -14.06 31.92 -14.39
N ILE A 26 -15.07 32.18 -13.56
CA ILE A 26 -15.29 31.43 -12.30
C ILE A 26 -15.52 29.94 -12.57
N THR A 27 -16.27 29.63 -13.64
CA THR A 27 -16.50 28.22 -14.02
C THR A 27 -15.21 27.52 -14.45
N PHE A 28 -14.36 28.22 -15.21
CA PHE A 28 -13.05 27.67 -15.59
C PHE A 28 -12.24 27.34 -14.37
N PHE A 29 -12.18 28.21 -13.37
CA PHE A 29 -11.46 27.91 -12.12
C PHE A 29 -12.09 26.74 -11.34
N ALA A 30 -13.41 26.65 -11.30
CA ALA A 30 -14.10 25.55 -10.64
C ALA A 30 -13.79 24.18 -11.31
N VAL A 31 -13.86 24.13 -12.66
CA VAL A 31 -13.52 22.91 -13.42
C VAL A 31 -12.02 22.58 -13.28
N SER A 32 -11.15 23.59 -13.36
CA SER A 32 -9.70 23.41 -13.18
C SER A 32 -9.35 22.92 -11.80
N GLY A 33 -10.04 23.37 -10.75
CA GLY A 33 -9.85 22.90 -9.39
C GLY A 33 -10.17 21.41 -9.23
N ILE A 34 -11.30 20.95 -9.78
CA ILE A 34 -11.66 19.51 -9.79
C ILE A 34 -10.65 18.73 -10.62
N PHE A 35 -10.32 19.21 -11.80
CA PHE A 35 -9.33 18.58 -12.67
C PHE A 35 -7.99 18.36 -11.95
N LEU A 36 -7.43 19.42 -11.38
CA LEU A 36 -6.16 19.35 -10.65
C LEU A 36 -6.25 18.49 -9.39
N GLY A 37 -7.32 18.61 -8.62
CA GLY A 37 -7.56 17.82 -7.43
C GLY A 37 -7.65 16.32 -7.71
N VAL A 38 -8.41 15.94 -8.73
CA VAL A 38 -8.57 14.55 -9.15
C VAL A 38 -7.24 13.99 -9.74
N ALA A 39 -6.57 14.76 -10.60
CA ALA A 39 -5.28 14.36 -11.16
C ALA A 39 -4.24 14.15 -10.05
N ALA A 40 -4.15 15.08 -9.09
CA ALA A 40 -3.24 14.95 -7.95
C ALA A 40 -3.58 13.73 -7.08
N LEU A 41 -4.88 13.49 -6.80
CA LEU A 41 -5.33 12.30 -6.06
C LEU A 41 -4.86 11.01 -6.73
N ILE A 42 -5.01 10.89 -8.05
CA ILE A 42 -4.62 9.71 -8.80
C ILE A 42 -3.11 9.51 -8.76
N ILE A 43 -2.33 10.56 -9.04
CA ILE A 43 -0.87 10.48 -9.05
C ILE A 43 -0.34 10.08 -7.68
N VAL A 44 -0.74 10.78 -6.62
CA VAL A 44 -0.24 10.53 -5.27
C VAL A 44 -0.66 9.16 -4.77
N SER A 45 -1.94 8.80 -4.94
CA SER A 45 -2.44 7.48 -4.54
C SER A 45 -1.74 6.34 -5.26
N SER A 46 -1.46 6.49 -6.57
CA SER A 46 -0.78 5.46 -7.36
C SER A 46 0.69 5.30 -6.97
N VAL A 47 1.37 6.38 -6.63
CA VAL A 47 2.74 6.34 -6.10
C VAL A 47 2.76 5.67 -4.72
N MET A 48 1.81 6.03 -3.83
CA MET A 48 1.70 5.41 -2.50
C MET A 48 1.39 3.91 -2.59
N ASN A 49 0.50 3.50 -3.49
CA ASN A 49 0.24 2.07 -3.74
C ASN A 49 1.51 1.35 -4.25
N GLY A 50 2.24 1.99 -5.15
CA GLY A 50 3.51 1.44 -5.65
C GLY A 50 4.57 1.29 -4.56
N LEU A 51 4.73 2.28 -3.67
CA LEU A 51 5.63 2.22 -2.51
C LEU A 51 5.20 1.12 -1.52
N GLU A 52 3.91 1.05 -1.20
CA GLU A 52 3.34 -0.01 -0.34
C GLU A 52 3.60 -1.40 -0.94
N GLY A 53 3.38 -1.57 -2.25
CA GLY A 53 3.66 -2.81 -2.97
C GLY A 53 5.15 -3.18 -2.97
N GLN A 54 6.05 -2.21 -3.11
CA GLN A 54 7.49 -2.45 -2.99
C GLN A 54 7.88 -2.86 -1.57
N LEU A 55 7.40 -2.15 -0.55
CA LEU A 55 7.65 -2.50 0.85
C LEU A 55 7.16 -3.92 1.15
N LYS A 56 5.95 -4.26 0.69
CA LYS A 56 5.39 -5.61 0.80
C LYS A 56 6.34 -6.66 0.21
N THR A 57 6.77 -6.49 -1.02
CA THR A 57 7.63 -7.47 -1.70
C THR A 57 9.02 -7.54 -1.09
N ARG A 58 9.62 -6.39 -0.78
CA ARG A 58 11.01 -6.31 -0.30
C ARG A 58 11.16 -6.68 1.18
N ILE A 59 10.16 -6.43 2.01
CA ILE A 59 10.20 -6.79 3.43
C ILE A 59 9.55 -8.15 3.63
N LEU A 60 8.25 -8.27 3.31
CA LEU A 60 7.48 -9.49 3.61
C LEU A 60 7.86 -10.68 2.71
N GLY A 61 8.55 -10.42 1.58
CA GLY A 61 9.13 -11.48 0.75
C GLY A 61 10.37 -12.15 1.37
N ALA A 62 11.08 -11.45 2.28
CA ALA A 62 12.30 -11.95 2.89
C ALA A 62 12.08 -12.58 4.27
N ILE A 63 11.08 -12.14 5.02
CA ILE A 63 10.79 -12.60 6.37
C ILE A 63 9.66 -13.63 6.40
N PRO A 64 9.51 -14.41 7.52
CA PRO A 64 8.33 -15.24 7.71
C PRO A 64 7.04 -14.42 7.67
N GLN A 65 6.09 -14.85 6.84
CA GLN A 65 4.79 -14.18 6.70
C GLN A 65 3.79 -14.68 7.74
N LEU A 66 3.84 -15.98 8.02
CA LEU A 66 3.12 -16.65 9.09
C LEU A 66 4.06 -17.73 9.68
N THR A 67 4.14 -17.80 10.99
CA THR A 67 4.92 -18.81 11.71
C THR A 67 4.01 -19.54 12.67
N VAL A 68 4.06 -20.87 12.62
CA VAL A 68 3.37 -21.77 13.56
C VAL A 68 4.41 -22.31 14.51
N HIS A 69 4.24 -22.05 15.79
CA HIS A 69 5.14 -22.49 16.86
C HIS A 69 4.46 -23.54 17.73
N THR A 70 5.22 -24.55 18.18
CA THR A 70 4.80 -25.51 19.20
C THR A 70 5.89 -25.71 20.23
N ASP A 71 5.52 -25.85 21.49
CA ASP A 71 6.44 -26.20 22.58
C ASP A 71 6.94 -27.64 22.47
N ASN A 72 6.18 -28.50 21.80
CA ASN A 72 6.53 -29.88 21.53
C ASN A 72 7.46 -29.98 20.31
N SER A 73 7.17 -30.84 19.35
CA SER A 73 7.94 -31.00 18.12
C SER A 73 7.00 -31.39 17.00
N PHE A 74 7.20 -30.84 15.82
CA PHE A 74 6.59 -31.32 14.58
C PHE A 74 7.42 -32.50 14.05
N ASP A 75 7.18 -33.72 14.58
CA ASP A 75 7.96 -34.92 14.19
C ASP A 75 7.80 -35.24 12.70
N ASP A 76 6.59 -35.06 12.15
CA ASP A 76 6.29 -35.23 10.74
C ASP A 76 5.59 -33.95 10.21
N TRP A 77 6.36 -32.87 10.05
CA TRP A 77 5.84 -31.62 9.51
C TRP A 77 5.34 -31.74 8.07
N GLN A 78 5.80 -32.74 7.32
CA GLN A 78 5.40 -32.96 5.94
C GLN A 78 3.95 -33.41 5.83
N SER A 79 3.43 -34.11 6.84
CA SER A 79 2.02 -34.54 6.87
C SER A 79 1.02 -33.37 6.90
N PHE A 80 1.45 -32.20 7.36
CA PHE A 80 0.60 -30.99 7.37
C PHE A 80 0.63 -30.23 6.04
N LYS A 81 1.56 -30.58 5.14
CA LYS A 81 1.78 -29.83 3.89
C LYS A 81 0.55 -29.83 3.00
N ASP A 82 -0.04 -30.99 2.78
CA ASP A 82 -1.18 -31.13 1.86
C ASP A 82 -2.43 -30.41 2.39
N ASP A 83 -2.66 -30.48 3.70
CA ASP A 83 -3.80 -29.81 4.32
C ASP A 83 -3.65 -28.31 4.34
N LEU A 84 -2.45 -27.80 4.64
CA LEU A 84 -2.18 -26.36 4.66
C LEU A 84 -2.20 -25.77 3.24
N GLN A 85 -1.76 -26.51 2.23
CA GLN A 85 -1.84 -26.07 0.83
C GLN A 85 -3.28 -26.04 0.27
N GLN A 86 -4.24 -26.73 0.90
CA GLN A 86 -5.66 -26.59 0.57
C GLN A 86 -6.23 -25.24 1.01
N LEU A 87 -5.61 -24.58 1.97
CA LEU A 87 -6.04 -23.24 2.38
C LEU A 87 -5.74 -22.22 1.27
N PRO A 88 -6.73 -21.40 0.90
CA PRO A 88 -6.56 -20.45 -0.19
C PRO A 88 -5.45 -19.43 0.14
N GLY A 89 -4.47 -19.36 -0.75
CA GLY A 89 -3.36 -18.40 -0.62
C GLY A 89 -2.10 -18.97 0.02
N VAL A 90 -2.07 -20.21 0.51
CA VAL A 90 -0.86 -20.88 1.00
C VAL A 90 -0.11 -21.50 -0.18
N LEU A 91 1.14 -21.10 -0.38
CA LEU A 91 2.02 -21.62 -1.43
C LEU A 91 2.82 -22.83 -0.96
N GLY A 92 3.18 -22.86 0.32
CA GLY A 92 3.96 -23.93 0.90
C GLY A 92 4.38 -23.63 2.33
N LEU A 93 5.05 -24.60 2.93
CA LEU A 93 5.62 -24.49 4.28
C LEU A 93 7.02 -25.10 4.32
N ALA A 94 7.81 -24.63 5.26
CA ALA A 94 9.13 -25.19 5.57
C ALA A 94 9.41 -25.02 7.05
N PRO A 95 10.18 -25.94 7.67
CA PRO A 95 10.72 -25.72 9.01
C PRO A 95 11.61 -24.49 9.03
N SER A 96 11.52 -23.72 10.09
CA SER A 96 12.39 -22.57 10.32
C SER A 96 12.89 -22.55 11.76
N ALA A 97 13.99 -21.85 11.97
CA ALA A 97 14.51 -21.56 13.29
C ALA A 97 14.92 -20.10 13.33
N THR A 98 14.38 -19.36 14.27
CA THR A 98 14.58 -17.92 14.32
C THR A 98 15.24 -17.54 15.64
N THR A 99 16.30 -16.72 15.61
CA THR A 99 16.95 -16.19 16.81
C THR A 99 17.49 -14.79 16.57
N GLN A 100 17.49 -14.00 17.63
CA GLN A 100 18.25 -12.75 17.66
C GLN A 100 19.70 -13.06 18.00
N ALA A 101 20.60 -12.49 17.22
CA ALA A 101 22.02 -12.70 17.38
C ALA A 101 22.81 -11.41 17.18
N MET A 102 24.09 -11.47 17.54
CA MET A 102 25.06 -10.46 17.19
C MET A 102 26.04 -11.05 16.18
N ALA A 103 26.23 -10.36 15.07
CA ALA A 103 27.26 -10.69 14.08
C ALA A 103 28.48 -9.82 14.34
N GLN A 104 29.61 -10.46 14.57
CA GLN A 104 30.88 -9.81 14.87
C GLN A 104 31.90 -10.15 13.78
N SER A 105 32.42 -9.11 13.12
CA SER A 105 33.60 -9.20 12.27
C SER A 105 34.87 -8.82 13.05
N ALA A 106 35.99 -8.67 12.34
CA ALA A 106 37.23 -8.17 12.95
C ALA A 106 37.07 -6.71 13.42
N ASP A 107 36.33 -5.90 12.68
CA ASP A 107 36.24 -4.44 12.87
C ASP A 107 34.98 -4.00 13.60
N ASN A 108 33.85 -4.67 13.35
CA ASN A 108 32.53 -4.21 13.74
C ASN A 108 31.64 -5.30 14.33
N ILE A 109 30.61 -4.85 15.07
CA ILE A 109 29.56 -5.72 15.60
C ILE A 109 28.19 -5.14 15.28
N SER A 110 27.23 -5.97 14.89
CA SER A 110 25.87 -5.55 14.56
C SER A 110 24.86 -6.58 15.06
N ALA A 111 23.71 -6.11 15.54
CA ALA A 111 22.56 -6.98 15.82
C ALA A 111 21.99 -7.52 14.51
N VAL A 112 21.57 -8.78 14.52
CA VAL A 112 21.03 -9.48 13.36
C VAL A 112 19.95 -10.46 13.78
N GLN A 113 18.89 -10.52 12.99
CA GLN A 113 17.87 -11.56 13.06
C GLN A 113 18.33 -12.72 12.17
N LEU A 114 18.60 -13.86 12.77
CA LEU A 114 19.01 -15.06 12.05
C LEU A 114 17.80 -15.94 11.74
N TYR A 115 17.71 -16.36 10.48
CA TYR A 115 16.75 -17.35 10.01
C TYR A 115 17.47 -18.60 9.57
N GLY A 116 17.29 -19.70 10.31
CA GLY A 116 17.69 -21.04 9.92
C GLY A 116 16.64 -21.62 8.97
N ILE A 117 17.05 -21.97 7.76
CA ILE A 117 16.17 -22.39 6.68
C ILE A 117 16.61 -23.72 6.08
N TYR A 118 15.69 -24.41 5.42
CA TYR A 118 16.00 -25.53 4.52
C TYR A 118 16.02 -25.03 3.08
N PRO A 119 17.19 -24.76 2.47
CA PRO A 119 17.28 -24.19 1.13
C PRO A 119 16.52 -24.98 0.06
N GLU A 120 16.55 -26.31 0.14
CA GLU A 120 15.84 -27.18 -0.81
C GLU A 120 14.32 -27.03 -0.75
N ALA A 121 13.75 -26.86 0.45
CA ALA A 121 12.32 -26.66 0.63
C ALA A 121 11.87 -25.25 0.25
N GLU A 122 12.73 -24.24 0.40
CA GLU A 122 12.41 -22.83 0.21
C GLU A 122 12.82 -22.27 -1.15
N LYS A 123 13.63 -22.98 -1.93
CA LYS A 123 14.17 -22.50 -3.22
C LYS A 123 13.13 -21.95 -4.19
N ASN A 124 11.96 -22.58 -4.25
CA ASN A 124 10.88 -22.17 -5.15
C ASN A 124 9.86 -21.25 -4.47
N LEU A 125 9.96 -21.03 -3.17
CA LEU A 125 9.00 -20.28 -2.37
C LEU A 125 9.55 -18.91 -1.95
N SER A 126 10.85 -18.85 -1.63
CA SER A 126 11.47 -17.65 -1.08
C SER A 126 11.86 -16.66 -2.18
N VAL A 127 11.49 -15.40 -1.98
CA VAL A 127 11.89 -14.28 -2.86
C VAL A 127 13.38 -13.99 -2.74
N VAL A 128 13.99 -14.27 -1.58
CA VAL A 128 15.42 -14.03 -1.30
C VAL A 128 16.33 -14.76 -2.30
N VAL A 129 15.92 -15.93 -2.77
CA VAL A 129 16.69 -16.72 -3.78
C VAL A 129 16.98 -15.87 -5.03
N LYS A 130 15.99 -15.09 -5.49
CA LYS A 130 16.12 -14.26 -6.70
C LYS A 130 17.00 -13.03 -6.49
N HIS A 131 17.27 -12.68 -5.25
CA HIS A 131 18.02 -11.50 -4.84
C HIS A 131 19.38 -11.83 -4.22
N ALA A 132 19.73 -13.12 -4.15
CA ALA A 132 21.03 -13.59 -3.69
C ALA A 132 22.02 -13.68 -4.87
N TYR A 133 23.23 -13.23 -4.65
CA TYR A 133 24.31 -13.29 -5.64
C TYR A 133 25.00 -14.64 -5.63
N LEU A 134 25.49 -15.09 -6.80
CA LEU A 134 26.40 -16.23 -6.97
C LEU A 134 25.89 -17.57 -6.42
N ASP A 135 24.62 -17.91 -6.60
CA ASP A 135 24.00 -19.14 -6.10
C ASP A 135 24.28 -19.41 -4.60
N ALA A 136 24.50 -18.34 -3.83
CA ALA A 136 24.87 -18.39 -2.43
C ALA A 136 23.82 -19.13 -1.58
N PHE A 137 22.55 -19.06 -1.98
CA PHE A 137 21.47 -19.75 -1.30
C PHE A 137 21.63 -21.27 -1.34
N ASP A 138 22.03 -21.85 -2.47
CA ASP A 138 22.25 -23.28 -2.65
C ASP A 138 23.54 -23.77 -1.94
N SER A 139 24.42 -22.85 -1.57
CA SER A 139 25.65 -23.15 -0.84
C SER A 139 25.44 -23.35 0.67
N LEU A 140 24.26 -23.02 1.20
CA LEU A 140 23.89 -23.22 2.59
C LEU A 140 23.59 -24.71 2.83
N ARG A 141 24.58 -25.48 3.27
CA ARG A 141 24.45 -26.92 3.54
C ARG A 141 24.65 -27.19 5.02
N SER A 142 24.02 -28.24 5.53
CA SER A 142 24.19 -28.68 6.92
C SER A 142 25.68 -28.96 7.26
N GLY A 143 26.16 -28.33 8.30
CA GLY A 143 27.53 -28.49 8.78
C GLY A 143 28.57 -27.67 8.01
N SER A 144 28.19 -26.91 7.01
CA SER A 144 29.10 -26.03 6.28
C SER A 144 29.43 -24.75 7.05
N TYR A 145 28.60 -24.38 8.03
CA TYR A 145 28.69 -23.14 8.79
C TYR A 145 28.83 -21.92 7.89
N ARG A 146 27.96 -21.83 6.89
CA ARG A 146 27.88 -20.71 5.95
C ARG A 146 26.67 -19.83 6.28
N VAL A 147 26.82 -18.53 6.01
CA VAL A 147 25.77 -17.54 6.24
C VAL A 147 25.61 -16.64 5.02
N LEU A 148 24.37 -16.35 4.67
CA LEU A 148 23.98 -15.40 3.65
C LEU A 148 23.57 -14.10 4.35
N LEU A 149 24.25 -12.99 4.03
CA LEU A 149 24.06 -11.69 4.68
C LEU A 149 23.31 -10.70 3.77
N GLY A 150 22.52 -9.83 4.38
CA GLY A 150 21.99 -8.67 3.66
C GLY A 150 23.11 -7.68 3.29
N SER A 151 22.96 -7.00 2.17
CA SER A 151 23.97 -6.11 1.59
C SER A 151 24.40 -4.98 2.54
N GLU A 152 23.47 -4.39 3.26
CA GLU A 152 23.74 -3.32 4.21
C GLU A 152 24.44 -3.85 5.47
N LEU A 153 24.05 -5.04 5.93
CA LEU A 153 24.71 -5.71 7.06
C LEU A 153 26.17 -6.05 6.71
N ALA A 154 26.41 -6.60 5.53
CA ALA A 154 27.76 -6.90 5.05
C ALA A 154 28.63 -5.65 4.98
N ARG A 155 28.09 -4.52 4.48
CA ARG A 155 28.79 -3.25 4.48
C ARG A 155 29.12 -2.73 5.87
N ARG A 156 28.16 -2.81 6.82
CA ARG A 156 28.37 -2.37 8.22
C ARG A 156 29.43 -3.20 8.92
N LEU A 157 29.47 -4.50 8.63
CA LEU A 157 30.44 -5.42 9.21
C LEU A 157 31.79 -5.37 8.48
N ASN A 158 31.87 -4.67 7.34
CA ASN A 158 33.04 -4.62 6.46
C ASN A 158 33.54 -6.02 6.05
N VAL A 159 32.59 -6.87 5.58
CA VAL A 159 32.86 -8.25 5.17
C VAL A 159 32.41 -8.48 3.73
N ALA A 160 33.15 -9.34 3.03
CA ALA A 160 32.85 -9.81 1.68
C ALA A 160 32.58 -11.33 1.68
N THR A 161 32.14 -11.85 0.54
CA THR A 161 31.98 -13.31 0.34
C THR A 161 33.31 -14.04 0.56
N GLY A 162 33.28 -15.08 1.38
CA GLY A 162 34.44 -15.87 1.79
C GLY A 162 35.07 -15.45 3.12
N ASP A 163 34.73 -14.26 3.63
CA ASP A 163 35.21 -13.81 4.94
C ASP A 163 34.54 -14.59 6.08
N LYS A 164 35.21 -14.59 7.23
CA LYS A 164 34.71 -15.25 8.45
C LYS A 164 34.17 -14.23 9.42
N LEU A 165 33.01 -14.53 9.97
CA LEU A 165 32.40 -13.75 11.04
C LEU A 165 31.96 -14.65 12.18
N ARG A 166 31.83 -14.07 13.36
CA ARG A 166 31.34 -14.78 14.56
C ARG A 166 29.88 -14.39 14.78
N LEU A 167 29.01 -15.41 14.90
CA LEU A 167 27.64 -15.24 15.32
C LEU A 167 27.50 -15.63 16.78
N LEU A 168 26.89 -14.75 17.57
CA LEU A 168 26.57 -14.92 18.97
C LEU A 168 25.06 -14.97 19.11
N SER A 169 24.50 -16.14 19.50
CA SER A 169 23.04 -16.28 19.66
C SER A 169 22.60 -15.78 21.03
N GLY A 170 21.46 -15.08 21.07
CA GLY A 170 20.76 -14.75 22.31
C GLY A 170 20.18 -15.97 23.02
N ASP A 171 19.87 -17.02 22.24
CA ASP A 171 19.41 -18.31 22.74
C ASP A 171 20.58 -19.26 23.00
N GLY A 172 20.36 -20.27 23.84
CA GLY A 172 21.39 -21.29 24.12
C GLY A 172 22.56 -20.80 24.98
N VAL A 173 22.27 -19.97 25.97
CA VAL A 173 23.23 -19.45 26.94
C VAL A 173 23.88 -20.61 27.72
N VAL A 174 25.20 -20.58 27.84
CA VAL A 174 25.99 -21.51 28.66
C VAL A 174 26.37 -20.86 29.98
N TYR A 175 26.03 -21.48 31.07
CA TYR A 175 26.44 -21.00 32.37
C TYR A 175 27.89 -21.48 32.66
N SER A 176 28.82 -20.54 32.67
CA SER A 176 30.20 -20.77 33.09
C SER A 176 30.42 -20.30 34.52
N PRO A 177 31.52 -20.72 35.20
CA PRO A 177 31.86 -20.20 36.52
C PRO A 177 32.01 -18.69 36.60
N LEU A 178 32.22 -18.02 35.46
CA LEU A 178 32.34 -16.56 35.33
C LEU A 178 31.02 -15.86 34.93
N GLY A 179 29.94 -16.62 34.82
CA GLY A 179 28.61 -16.11 34.43
C GLY A 179 28.05 -16.68 33.12
N PRO A 180 26.88 -16.21 32.70
CA PRO A 180 26.24 -16.68 31.46
C PRO A 180 27.03 -16.20 30.23
N VAL A 181 27.39 -17.13 29.34
CA VAL A 181 28.06 -16.84 28.08
C VAL A 181 27.15 -17.24 26.92
N PRO A 182 26.87 -16.31 25.96
CA PRO A 182 26.07 -16.64 24.79
C PRO A 182 26.73 -17.71 23.94
N SER A 183 25.94 -18.58 23.34
CA SER A 183 26.44 -19.53 22.35
C SER A 183 27.00 -18.79 21.14
N GLN A 184 28.20 -19.21 20.71
CA GLN A 184 28.87 -18.52 19.60
C GLN A 184 29.54 -19.54 18.66
N ARG A 185 29.56 -19.20 17.37
CA ARG A 185 30.26 -19.97 16.34
C ARG A 185 30.76 -19.05 15.21
N ILE A 186 31.82 -19.53 14.55
CA ILE A 186 32.37 -18.87 13.37
C ILE A 186 31.65 -19.40 12.13
N PHE A 187 31.22 -18.51 11.27
CA PHE A 187 30.57 -18.78 9.98
C PHE A 187 31.37 -18.13 8.86
N GLU A 188 31.34 -18.72 7.67
CA GLU A 188 31.89 -18.16 6.45
C GLU A 188 30.76 -17.45 5.69
N VAL A 189 30.99 -16.26 5.17
CA VAL A 189 30.03 -15.55 4.34
C VAL A 189 29.89 -16.27 2.99
N ALA A 190 28.76 -16.97 2.80
CA ALA A 190 28.45 -17.68 1.57
C ALA A 190 28.17 -16.74 0.40
N GLY A 191 27.60 -15.59 0.71
CA GLY A 191 27.25 -14.56 -0.25
C GLY A 191 26.41 -13.46 0.39
N ILE A 192 25.94 -12.58 -0.47
CA ILE A 192 25.18 -11.38 -0.09
C ILE A 192 23.88 -11.38 -0.85
N PHE A 193 22.77 -10.98 -0.22
CA PHE A 193 21.50 -10.71 -0.88
C PHE A 193 21.15 -9.24 -0.76
N GLU A 194 20.35 -8.72 -1.72
CA GLU A 194 19.93 -7.33 -1.75
C GLU A 194 18.44 -7.21 -2.10
N MET A 195 17.62 -6.95 -1.08
CA MET A 195 16.19 -6.68 -1.23
C MET A 195 15.91 -5.20 -1.46
N GLY A 196 16.87 -4.32 -1.16
CA GLY A 196 16.71 -2.86 -1.22
C GLY A 196 15.77 -2.33 -0.14
N SER A 197 15.82 -2.91 1.07
CA SER A 197 14.97 -2.56 2.21
C SER A 197 15.72 -2.68 3.53
N GLN A 198 15.05 -2.33 4.63
CA GLN A 198 15.62 -2.46 5.98
C GLN A 198 16.03 -3.91 6.35
N VAL A 199 15.47 -4.89 5.66
CA VAL A 199 15.83 -6.31 5.83
C VAL A 199 17.32 -6.53 5.55
N ASP A 200 17.88 -5.82 4.57
CA ASP A 200 19.30 -5.92 4.21
C ASP A 200 20.25 -5.50 5.33
N ALA A 201 19.75 -4.70 6.27
CA ALA A 201 20.53 -4.18 7.40
C ALA A 201 20.51 -5.07 8.65
N GLY A 202 19.52 -5.97 8.76
CA GLY A 202 19.25 -6.67 10.00
C GLY A 202 18.96 -8.16 9.90
N VAL A 203 19.02 -8.76 8.70
CA VAL A 203 18.66 -10.17 8.49
C VAL A 203 19.83 -10.97 7.90
N ALA A 204 19.95 -12.22 8.34
CA ALA A 204 20.85 -13.18 7.75
C ALA A 204 20.21 -14.58 7.73
N PHE A 205 20.59 -15.38 6.74
CA PHE A 205 20.10 -16.74 6.55
C PHE A 205 21.24 -17.75 6.69
N LEU A 206 20.96 -18.86 7.33
CA LEU A 206 21.88 -19.99 7.45
C LEU A 206 21.08 -21.29 7.36
N HIS A 207 21.79 -22.40 7.18
CA HIS A 207 21.14 -23.71 7.16
C HIS A 207 20.46 -24.00 8.51
N TYR A 208 19.24 -24.54 8.48
CA TYR A 208 18.45 -24.87 9.68
C TYR A 208 19.22 -25.62 10.74
N GLU A 209 19.95 -26.68 10.35
CA GLU A 209 20.76 -27.49 11.27
C GLU A 209 21.89 -26.69 11.93
N ASP A 210 22.51 -25.75 11.23
CA ASP A 210 23.59 -24.93 11.77
C ASP A 210 23.04 -23.83 12.69
N ALA A 211 21.84 -23.29 12.39
CA ALA A 211 21.11 -22.39 13.28
C ALA A 211 20.80 -23.08 14.61
N ARG A 212 20.24 -24.27 14.54
CA ARG A 212 19.88 -25.06 15.70
C ARG A 212 21.10 -25.41 16.56
N ARG A 213 22.24 -25.77 15.91
CA ARG A 213 23.51 -26.00 16.62
C ARG A 213 24.04 -24.72 17.29
N LEU A 214 23.85 -23.57 16.68
CA LEU A 214 24.20 -22.29 17.27
C LEU A 214 23.30 -21.99 18.48
N MET A 215 21.99 -22.25 18.40
CA MET A 215 21.02 -22.05 19.48
C MET A 215 21.06 -23.17 20.54
N ARG A 216 21.88 -24.22 20.34
CA ARG A 216 21.97 -25.41 21.20
C ARG A 216 20.66 -26.17 21.40
N GLN A 217 19.79 -26.13 20.39
CA GLN A 217 18.53 -26.88 20.40
C GLN A 217 18.76 -28.38 20.14
N SER A 218 17.84 -29.21 20.62
CA SER A 218 17.91 -30.67 20.48
C SER A 218 17.84 -31.12 19.01
N PRO A 219 18.58 -32.18 18.61
CA PRO A 219 18.73 -32.60 17.21
C PRO A 219 17.46 -33.03 16.47
N LYS A 220 16.37 -33.27 17.15
CA LYS A 220 15.13 -33.81 16.54
C LYS A 220 13.92 -32.91 16.75
N LYS A 221 14.09 -31.71 17.28
CA LYS A 221 12.98 -30.88 17.69
C LYS A 221 12.73 -29.74 16.67
N ILE A 222 11.71 -29.87 15.82
CA ILE A 222 11.25 -28.83 14.96
C ILE A 222 10.09 -28.13 15.67
N GLN A 223 10.28 -26.89 16.07
CA GLN A 223 9.27 -26.14 16.83
C GLN A 223 8.55 -25.09 15.98
N ASP A 224 9.19 -24.60 14.94
CA ASP A 224 8.64 -23.55 14.11
C ASP A 224 8.47 -24.01 12.65
N LEU A 225 7.29 -23.76 12.11
CA LEU A 225 6.98 -23.91 10.68
C LEU A 225 6.68 -22.54 10.08
N ARG A 226 7.39 -22.20 9.03
CA ARG A 226 7.18 -20.99 8.25
C ARG A 226 6.25 -21.29 7.08
N LEU A 227 5.17 -20.51 6.93
CA LEU A 227 4.27 -20.60 5.80
C LEU A 227 4.58 -19.48 4.79
N PHE A 228 4.53 -19.83 3.53
CA PHE A 228 4.67 -18.92 2.40
C PHE A 228 3.30 -18.65 1.80
N LEU A 229 2.94 -17.37 1.66
CA LEU A 229 1.63 -16.94 1.19
C LEU A 229 1.76 -16.21 -0.16
N SER A 230 0.76 -16.37 -1.01
CA SER A 230 0.66 -15.60 -2.26
C SER A 230 0.47 -14.10 -1.98
N ASP A 231 -0.27 -13.78 -0.92
CA ASP A 231 -0.46 -12.44 -0.41
C ASP A 231 -0.11 -12.38 1.09
N PRO A 232 1.03 -11.79 1.48
CA PRO A 232 1.41 -11.64 2.89
C PRO A 232 0.37 -10.91 3.74
N PHE A 233 -0.43 -10.01 3.16
CA PHE A 233 -1.48 -9.30 3.89
C PHE A 233 -2.67 -10.18 4.26
N SER A 234 -2.79 -11.39 3.68
CA SER A 234 -3.80 -12.37 4.09
C SER A 234 -3.42 -13.13 5.37
N ALA A 235 -2.17 -13.04 5.84
CA ALA A 235 -1.69 -13.76 7.03
C ALA A 235 -2.60 -13.58 8.26
N PRO A 236 -3.05 -12.36 8.64
CA PRO A 236 -3.93 -12.17 9.79
C PRO A 236 -5.29 -12.87 9.70
N ALA A 237 -5.80 -13.05 8.49
CA ALA A 237 -7.08 -13.74 8.25
C ALA A 237 -6.91 -15.27 8.16
N LEU A 238 -5.69 -15.72 7.84
CA LEU A 238 -5.34 -17.13 7.76
C LEU A 238 -4.89 -17.70 9.11
N ALA A 239 -4.27 -16.91 9.97
CA ALA A 239 -3.75 -17.34 11.26
C ALA A 239 -4.76 -18.18 12.08
N PRO A 240 -6.01 -17.73 12.34
CA PRO A 240 -6.97 -18.52 13.10
C PRO A 240 -7.40 -19.82 12.39
N LYS A 241 -7.39 -19.84 11.05
CA LYS A 241 -7.71 -21.05 10.28
C LYS A 241 -6.61 -22.10 10.37
N VAL A 242 -5.36 -21.62 10.36
CA VAL A 242 -4.19 -22.48 10.55
C VAL A 242 -4.17 -23.05 11.96
N GLU A 243 -4.42 -22.22 12.97
CA GLU A 243 -4.49 -22.66 14.38
C GLU A 243 -5.54 -23.75 14.56
N HIS A 244 -6.78 -23.55 14.09
CA HIS A 244 -7.84 -24.59 14.14
C HIS A 244 -7.46 -25.88 13.43
N LEU A 245 -6.76 -25.81 12.31
CA LEU A 245 -6.32 -27.02 11.58
C LEU A 245 -5.36 -27.88 12.41
N PHE A 246 -4.48 -27.26 13.19
CA PHE A 246 -3.56 -27.96 14.08
C PHE A 246 -4.29 -28.46 15.34
N GLU A 247 -5.21 -27.67 15.91
CA GLU A 247 -6.05 -28.08 17.05
C GLU A 247 -6.88 -29.32 16.71
N ASP A 248 -7.51 -29.36 15.52
CA ASP A 248 -8.28 -30.52 15.03
C ASP A 248 -7.43 -31.79 14.94
N LYS A 249 -6.12 -31.65 14.76
CA LYS A 249 -5.14 -32.77 14.77
C LYS A 249 -4.55 -33.03 16.14
N GLY A 250 -4.99 -32.34 17.17
CA GLY A 250 -4.52 -32.51 18.54
C GLY A 250 -3.13 -31.94 18.81
N VAL A 251 -2.67 -31.01 17.98
CA VAL A 251 -1.39 -30.32 18.16
C VAL A 251 -1.65 -28.91 18.67
N GLU A 252 -1.20 -28.60 19.86
CA GLU A 252 -1.26 -27.26 20.43
C GLU A 252 -0.19 -26.40 19.79
N VAL A 253 -0.63 -25.30 19.16
CA VAL A 253 0.24 -24.37 18.45
C VAL A 253 -0.12 -22.91 18.80
N SER A 254 0.86 -22.04 18.67
CA SER A 254 0.67 -20.60 18.62
C SER A 254 1.05 -20.09 17.23
N VAL A 255 0.19 -19.26 16.67
CA VAL A 255 0.39 -18.72 15.32
C VAL A 255 0.71 -17.22 15.42
N SER A 256 1.87 -16.85 14.91
CA SER A 256 2.33 -15.46 14.81
C SER A 256 2.45 -15.03 13.35
N ASP A 257 2.29 -13.76 13.09
CA ASP A 257 2.42 -13.24 11.73
C ASP A 257 3.41 -12.05 11.66
N TRP A 258 3.68 -11.58 10.44
CA TRP A 258 4.62 -10.50 10.18
C TRP A 258 4.31 -9.19 10.96
N ARG A 259 3.08 -9.00 11.46
CA ARG A 259 2.70 -7.80 12.21
C ARG A 259 3.44 -7.69 13.54
N ASP A 260 3.83 -8.80 14.14
CA ASP A 260 4.57 -8.80 15.41
C ASP A 260 5.92 -8.08 15.28
N SER A 261 6.57 -8.20 14.12
CA SER A 261 7.87 -7.58 13.86
C SER A 261 7.79 -6.28 13.06
N TYR A 262 6.89 -6.19 12.09
CA TYR A 262 6.82 -5.07 11.14
C TYR A 262 5.46 -4.36 11.09
N GLY A 263 4.51 -4.75 11.94
CA GLY A 263 3.16 -4.20 11.94
C GLY A 263 3.13 -2.69 12.15
N HIS A 264 3.98 -2.14 13.00
CA HIS A 264 4.07 -0.70 13.24
C HIS A 264 4.53 0.08 11.99
N LEU A 265 5.41 -0.49 11.17
CA LEU A 265 5.86 0.13 9.92
C LEU A 265 4.70 0.23 8.91
N PHE A 266 3.99 -0.88 8.69
CA PHE A 266 2.85 -0.90 7.76
C PHE A 266 1.66 -0.08 8.28
N ALA A 267 1.46 -0.01 9.59
CA ALA A 267 0.46 0.88 10.20
C ALA A 267 0.81 2.36 9.96
N ALA A 268 2.10 2.75 10.07
CA ALA A 268 2.55 4.10 9.77
C ALA A 268 2.34 4.46 8.29
N VAL A 269 2.68 3.57 7.36
CA VAL A 269 2.44 3.76 5.91
C VAL A 269 0.96 3.90 5.60
N LYS A 270 0.10 3.07 6.22
CA LYS A 270 -1.35 3.17 6.08
C LYS A 270 -1.90 4.48 6.63
N MET A 271 -1.40 4.92 7.77
CA MET A 271 -1.78 6.21 8.36
C MET A 271 -1.37 7.38 7.46
N GLU A 272 -0.16 7.38 6.93
CA GLU A 272 0.33 8.38 5.98
C GLU A 272 -0.54 8.43 4.72
N LYS A 273 -0.85 7.28 4.12
CA LYS A 273 -1.75 7.15 2.96
C LYS A 273 -3.14 7.74 3.25
N ASN A 274 -3.71 7.45 4.43
CA ASN A 274 -5.00 7.99 4.83
C ASN A 274 -4.95 9.51 5.03
N MET A 275 -3.90 10.03 5.65
CA MET A 275 -3.72 11.49 5.84
C MET A 275 -3.55 12.20 4.49
N MET A 276 -2.72 11.68 3.58
CA MET A 276 -2.59 12.24 2.24
C MET A 276 -3.91 12.22 1.47
N SER A 277 -4.65 11.12 1.52
CA SER A 277 -5.96 11.01 0.89
C SER A 277 -6.96 12.03 1.45
N LEU A 278 -6.92 12.27 2.77
CA LEU A 278 -7.75 13.28 3.42
C LEU A 278 -7.35 14.69 2.97
N MET A 279 -6.06 15.03 2.96
CA MET A 279 -5.58 16.34 2.51
C MET A 279 -5.96 16.62 1.04
N LEU A 280 -5.81 15.62 0.18
CA LEU A 280 -6.17 15.75 -1.24
C LEU A 280 -7.68 15.80 -1.46
N SER A 281 -8.48 15.09 -0.66
CA SER A 281 -9.93 15.18 -0.69
C SER A 281 -10.42 16.57 -0.27
N LEU A 282 -9.70 17.24 0.63
CA LEU A 282 -9.97 18.62 1.00
C LEU A 282 -9.78 19.59 -0.18
N ILE A 283 -8.76 19.34 -1.03
CA ILE A 283 -8.55 20.14 -2.26
C ILE A 283 -9.77 20.00 -3.20
N VAL A 284 -10.28 18.77 -3.35
CA VAL A 284 -11.50 18.52 -4.15
C VAL A 284 -12.72 19.21 -3.51
N ALA A 285 -12.81 19.20 -2.17
CA ALA A 285 -13.87 19.92 -1.45
C ALA A 285 -13.84 21.43 -1.69
N VAL A 286 -12.65 22.05 -1.67
CA VAL A 286 -12.47 23.47 -1.98
C VAL A 286 -12.87 23.75 -3.43
N ALA A 287 -12.52 22.88 -4.36
CA ALA A 287 -12.94 23.00 -5.76
C ALA A 287 -14.47 22.88 -5.92
N ALA A 288 -15.10 21.95 -5.17
CA ALA A 288 -16.55 21.82 -5.13
C ALA A 288 -17.21 23.08 -4.54
N PHE A 289 -16.61 23.71 -3.54
CA PHE A 289 -17.10 24.98 -2.98
C PHE A 289 -17.02 26.13 -4.00
N ASN A 290 -15.99 26.14 -4.85
CA ASN A 290 -15.91 27.09 -5.97
C ASN A 290 -17.07 26.90 -6.97
N ILE A 291 -17.55 25.67 -7.17
CA ILE A 291 -18.76 25.41 -7.97
C ILE A 291 -20.00 26.05 -7.31
N VAL A 292 -20.13 25.96 -5.98
CA VAL A 292 -21.23 26.61 -5.26
C VAL A 292 -21.26 28.11 -5.58
N SER A 293 -20.10 28.77 -5.45
CA SER A 293 -19.96 30.21 -5.71
C SER A 293 -20.33 30.57 -7.16
N ALA A 294 -19.82 29.77 -8.11
CA ALA A 294 -20.13 29.93 -9.52
C ALA A 294 -21.63 29.78 -9.82
N LEU A 295 -22.26 28.76 -9.24
CA LEU A 295 -23.69 28.51 -9.44
C LEU A 295 -24.59 29.54 -8.74
N VAL A 296 -24.22 30.02 -7.53
CA VAL A 296 -24.94 31.08 -6.83
C VAL A 296 -24.95 32.36 -7.66
N MET A 297 -23.79 32.75 -8.20
CA MET A 297 -23.68 33.90 -9.09
C MET A 297 -24.58 33.76 -10.31
N MET A 298 -24.55 32.59 -10.93
CA MET A 298 -25.35 32.29 -12.10
C MET A 298 -26.85 32.29 -11.80
N VAL A 299 -27.27 31.82 -10.62
CA VAL A 299 -28.66 31.90 -10.17
C VAL A 299 -29.11 33.38 -10.11
N VAL A 300 -28.25 34.27 -9.59
CA VAL A 300 -28.54 35.71 -9.52
C VAL A 300 -28.69 36.32 -10.94
N ASP A 301 -27.73 36.02 -11.84
CA ASP A 301 -27.77 36.52 -13.23
C ASP A 301 -28.97 35.99 -14.02
N LYS A 302 -29.48 34.82 -13.66
CA LYS A 302 -30.60 34.15 -14.36
C LYS A 302 -31.93 34.23 -13.60
N THR A 303 -32.04 35.14 -12.64
CA THR A 303 -33.25 35.27 -11.82
C THR A 303 -34.49 35.58 -12.65
N ALA A 304 -34.40 36.49 -13.65
CA ALA A 304 -35.47 36.82 -14.57
C ALA A 304 -35.89 35.62 -15.45
N ASP A 305 -34.89 34.91 -16.03
CA ASP A 305 -35.15 33.71 -16.83
C ASP A 305 -35.88 32.62 -15.98
N VAL A 306 -35.48 32.43 -14.74
CA VAL A 306 -36.11 31.49 -13.79
C VAL A 306 -37.54 31.92 -13.46
N ALA A 307 -37.79 33.23 -13.28
CA ALA A 307 -39.11 33.74 -13.04
C ALA A 307 -40.06 33.47 -14.24
N VAL A 308 -39.61 33.72 -15.47
CA VAL A 308 -40.36 33.43 -16.70
C VAL A 308 -40.64 31.92 -16.82
N LEU A 309 -39.64 31.04 -16.57
CA LEU A 309 -39.85 29.60 -16.61
C LEU A 309 -40.91 29.15 -15.59
N LYS A 310 -40.93 29.74 -14.41
CA LYS A 310 -41.94 29.44 -13.39
C LYS A 310 -43.34 29.89 -13.79
N THR A 311 -43.48 31.06 -14.44
CA THR A 311 -44.79 31.52 -14.98
C THR A 311 -45.29 30.61 -16.11
N GLN A 312 -44.40 29.95 -16.83
CA GLN A 312 -44.71 28.94 -17.84
C GLN A 312 -45.05 27.56 -17.25
N GLY A 313 -45.08 27.42 -15.91
CA GLY A 313 -45.52 26.22 -15.23
C GLY A 313 -44.42 25.26 -14.81
N LEU A 314 -43.11 25.65 -14.83
CA LEU A 314 -42.03 24.82 -14.28
C LEU A 314 -42.12 24.79 -12.74
N GLY A 315 -42.12 23.57 -12.18
CA GLY A 315 -42.13 23.33 -10.74
C GLY A 315 -40.78 23.60 -10.09
N ARG A 316 -40.77 23.59 -8.75
CA ARG A 316 -39.53 23.74 -7.96
C ARG A 316 -38.47 22.67 -8.30
N LEU A 317 -38.90 21.42 -8.47
CA LEU A 317 -38.00 20.30 -8.81
C LEU A 317 -37.41 20.47 -10.23
N ASP A 318 -38.17 20.99 -11.18
CA ASP A 318 -37.69 21.24 -12.55
C ASP A 318 -36.55 22.27 -12.54
N ILE A 319 -36.73 23.37 -11.79
CA ILE A 319 -35.70 24.41 -11.64
C ILE A 319 -34.45 23.83 -10.93
N MET A 320 -34.65 23.08 -9.86
CA MET A 320 -33.50 22.42 -9.21
C MET A 320 -32.73 21.52 -10.19
N THR A 321 -33.43 20.71 -10.97
CA THR A 321 -32.81 19.81 -11.96
C THR A 321 -32.00 20.59 -13.01
N ILE A 322 -32.43 21.77 -13.44
CA ILE A 322 -31.68 22.62 -14.36
C ILE A 322 -30.30 23.00 -13.79
N PHE A 323 -30.26 23.49 -12.55
CA PHE A 323 -29.02 23.95 -11.94
C PHE A 323 -28.13 22.78 -11.47
N ILE A 324 -28.70 21.67 -10.98
CA ILE A 324 -27.98 20.46 -10.66
C ILE A 324 -27.33 19.88 -11.92
N SER A 325 -28.04 19.78 -13.03
CA SER A 325 -27.49 19.25 -14.29
C SER A 325 -26.33 20.11 -14.79
N GLN A 326 -26.40 21.41 -14.64
CA GLN A 326 -25.34 22.33 -15.03
C GLN A 326 -24.08 22.19 -14.16
N GLY A 327 -24.25 22.10 -12.84
CA GLY A 327 -23.13 21.82 -11.92
C GLY A 327 -22.50 20.45 -12.15
N SER A 328 -23.34 19.43 -12.39
CA SER A 328 -22.90 18.08 -12.69
C SER A 328 -22.08 17.97 -13.99
N LEU A 329 -22.48 18.75 -15.04
CA LEU A 329 -21.70 18.78 -16.29
C LEU A 329 -20.29 19.35 -16.07
N ASN A 330 -20.15 20.40 -15.26
CA ASN A 330 -18.84 20.95 -14.92
C ASN A 330 -17.99 19.91 -14.15
N ALA A 331 -18.60 19.24 -13.18
CA ALA A 331 -17.96 18.20 -12.42
C ALA A 331 -17.52 17.03 -13.30
N LEU A 332 -18.37 16.59 -14.22
CA LEU A 332 -18.06 15.52 -15.18
C LEU A 332 -16.87 15.86 -16.07
N ILE A 333 -16.81 17.11 -16.57
CA ILE A 333 -15.69 17.56 -17.40
C ILE A 333 -14.40 17.62 -16.58
N GLY A 334 -14.44 18.24 -15.39
CA GLY A 334 -13.29 18.29 -14.50
C GLY A 334 -12.80 16.89 -14.11
N LEU A 335 -13.73 15.99 -13.79
CA LEU A 335 -13.44 14.60 -13.47
C LEU A 335 -12.85 13.84 -14.67
N ALA A 336 -13.45 13.94 -15.86
CA ALA A 336 -12.96 13.24 -17.05
C ALA A 336 -11.54 13.69 -17.43
N LEU A 337 -11.30 15.01 -17.41
CA LEU A 337 -9.96 15.56 -17.64
C LEU A 337 -8.99 15.15 -16.53
N GLY A 338 -9.41 15.20 -15.26
CA GLY A 338 -8.61 14.78 -14.11
C GLY A 338 -8.21 13.31 -14.15
N LEU A 339 -9.16 12.43 -14.49
CA LEU A 339 -8.90 11.00 -14.71
C LEU A 339 -7.95 10.79 -15.88
N GLY A 340 -8.22 11.39 -17.04
CA GLY A 340 -7.39 11.22 -18.22
C GLY A 340 -5.96 11.68 -18.01
N VAL A 341 -5.76 12.92 -17.54
CA VAL A 341 -4.44 13.49 -17.31
C VAL A 341 -3.76 12.82 -16.12
N GLY A 342 -4.47 12.50 -15.03
CA GLY A 342 -3.95 11.80 -13.87
C GLY A 342 -3.39 10.43 -14.24
N ILE A 343 -4.12 9.63 -15.01
CA ILE A 343 -3.66 8.31 -15.47
C ILE A 343 -2.44 8.44 -16.40
N VAL A 344 -2.52 9.32 -17.40
CA VAL A 344 -1.40 9.53 -18.34
C VAL A 344 -0.15 10.04 -17.63
N ALA A 345 -0.30 11.00 -16.71
CA ALA A 345 0.82 11.51 -15.92
C ALA A 345 1.43 10.42 -15.02
N THR A 346 0.59 9.59 -14.38
CA THR A 346 1.06 8.47 -13.54
C THR A 346 1.86 7.47 -14.36
N LEU A 347 1.37 7.06 -15.52
CA LEU A 347 2.06 6.10 -16.39
C LEU A 347 3.39 6.64 -16.93
N ASN A 348 3.48 7.96 -17.11
CA ASN A 348 4.67 8.63 -17.63
C ASN A 348 5.47 9.39 -16.56
N ILE A 349 5.26 9.13 -15.27
CA ILE A 349 5.89 9.90 -14.20
C ILE A 349 7.40 9.77 -14.20
N ASN A 350 7.93 8.57 -14.45
CA ASN A 350 9.37 8.33 -14.49
C ASN A 350 10.09 9.04 -15.66
N PRO A 351 9.59 8.94 -16.92
CA PRO A 351 10.12 9.76 -18.01
C PRO A 351 10.02 11.26 -17.74
N LEU A 352 8.90 11.71 -17.16
CA LEU A 352 8.70 13.13 -16.83
C LEU A 352 9.74 13.62 -15.80
N LEU A 353 9.96 12.87 -14.73
CA LEU A 353 10.96 13.21 -13.71
C LEU A 353 12.38 13.18 -14.26
N SER A 354 12.69 12.21 -15.12
CA SER A 354 14.02 12.13 -15.76
C SER A 354 14.29 13.30 -16.69
N THR A 355 13.30 13.80 -17.44
CA THR A 355 13.44 15.00 -18.29
C THR A 355 13.61 16.27 -17.46
N LEU A 356 13.02 16.33 -16.27
CA LEU A 356 13.16 17.45 -15.33
C LEU A 356 14.44 17.36 -14.49
N GLY A 357 15.22 16.28 -14.62
CA GLY A 357 16.44 16.07 -13.83
C GLY A 357 16.20 15.81 -12.33
N ILE A 358 14.97 15.42 -11.95
CA ILE A 358 14.58 15.19 -10.55
C ILE A 358 14.75 13.70 -10.22
N ALA A 359 15.71 13.37 -9.35
CA ALA A 359 15.89 12.03 -8.79
C ALA A 359 15.22 11.96 -7.40
N VAL A 360 14.03 11.37 -7.30
CA VAL A 360 13.28 11.32 -6.03
C VAL A 360 13.80 10.23 -5.08
N LEU A 361 14.22 9.07 -5.59
CA LEU A 361 14.68 7.91 -4.80
C LEU A 361 16.19 7.64 -4.92
N GLY A 362 16.96 8.58 -5.48
CA GLY A 362 18.39 8.40 -5.78
C GLY A 362 18.66 8.12 -7.26
N ALA A 363 19.94 8.22 -7.64
CA ALA A 363 20.36 8.09 -9.04
C ALA A 363 20.03 6.69 -9.59
N GLY A 364 19.20 6.63 -10.63
CA GLY A 364 18.86 5.40 -11.33
C GLY A 364 17.65 4.62 -10.79
N GLN A 365 17.07 4.98 -9.65
CA GLN A 365 15.87 4.33 -9.14
C GLN A 365 14.60 4.96 -9.73
N ARG A 366 13.67 4.10 -10.17
CA ARG A 366 12.36 4.52 -10.68
C ARG A 366 11.35 4.59 -9.54
N LEU A 367 10.50 5.61 -9.57
CA LEU A 367 9.35 5.66 -8.68
C LEU A 367 8.41 4.48 -8.99
N PRO A 368 8.09 3.66 -7.98
CA PRO A 368 7.09 2.62 -8.17
C PRO A 368 5.72 3.28 -8.26
N VAL A 369 4.96 2.89 -9.28
CA VAL A 369 3.59 3.34 -9.46
C VAL A 369 2.69 2.13 -9.68
N GLN A 370 1.57 2.09 -8.97
CA GLN A 370 0.57 1.04 -9.12
C GLN A 370 -0.81 1.68 -9.20
N LEU A 371 -1.43 1.59 -10.40
CA LEU A 371 -2.79 2.03 -10.62
C LEU A 371 -3.75 0.92 -10.18
N GLU A 372 -4.59 1.20 -9.20
CA GLU A 372 -5.65 0.30 -8.75
C GLU A 372 -7.00 0.75 -9.32
N PRO A 373 -7.65 -0.05 -10.19
CA PRO A 373 -8.94 0.31 -10.79
C PRO A 373 -10.02 0.61 -9.74
N GLN A 374 -10.04 -0.14 -8.65
CA GLN A 374 -10.99 0.07 -7.55
C GLN A 374 -10.85 1.46 -6.94
N GLN A 375 -9.63 1.93 -6.75
CA GLN A 375 -9.33 3.25 -6.20
C GLN A 375 -9.74 4.37 -7.17
N LEU A 376 -9.53 4.21 -8.47
CA LEU A 376 -10.00 5.16 -9.49
C LEU A 376 -11.52 5.31 -9.45
N VAL A 377 -12.25 4.21 -9.29
CA VAL A 377 -13.72 4.23 -9.15
C VAL A 377 -14.14 4.95 -7.86
N ILE A 378 -13.47 4.72 -6.74
CA ILE A 378 -13.75 5.39 -5.45
C ILE A 378 -13.53 6.91 -5.58
N ILE A 379 -12.41 7.33 -6.21
CA ILE A 379 -12.12 8.75 -6.46
C ILE A 379 -13.21 9.38 -7.36
N ALA A 380 -13.61 8.70 -8.43
CA ALA A 380 -14.62 9.17 -9.34
C ALA A 380 -15.99 9.35 -8.66
N ILE A 381 -16.45 8.32 -7.94
CA ILE A 381 -17.73 8.34 -7.22
C ILE A 381 -17.68 9.39 -6.10
N GLY A 382 -16.61 9.42 -5.31
CA GLY A 382 -16.44 10.38 -4.22
C GLY A 382 -16.47 11.82 -4.71
N THR A 383 -15.78 12.12 -5.82
CA THR A 383 -15.79 13.46 -6.45
C THR A 383 -17.18 13.82 -6.95
N LEU A 384 -17.89 12.90 -7.62
CA LEU A 384 -19.25 13.12 -8.09
C LEU A 384 -20.24 13.38 -6.94
N LEU A 385 -20.18 12.58 -5.89
CA LEU A 385 -21.06 12.76 -4.73
C LEU A 385 -20.80 14.09 -4.02
N MET A 386 -19.53 14.46 -3.84
CA MET A 386 -19.15 15.73 -3.22
C MET A 386 -19.62 16.92 -4.05
N THR A 387 -19.45 16.87 -5.37
CA THR A 387 -19.88 17.95 -6.26
C THR A 387 -21.40 18.04 -6.39
N LEU A 388 -22.12 16.91 -6.41
CA LEU A 388 -23.58 16.87 -6.35
C LEU A 388 -24.10 17.50 -5.06
N ALA A 389 -23.53 17.15 -3.91
CA ALA A 389 -23.89 17.75 -2.62
C ALA A 389 -23.65 19.26 -2.62
N ALA A 390 -22.53 19.73 -3.19
CA ALA A 390 -22.22 21.15 -3.33
C ALA A 390 -23.22 21.89 -4.22
N THR A 391 -23.70 21.27 -5.31
CA THR A 391 -24.66 21.91 -6.23
C THR A 391 -26.08 22.02 -5.65
N LEU A 392 -26.39 21.26 -4.60
CA LEU A 392 -27.75 21.23 -4.02
C LEU A 392 -28.17 22.58 -3.43
N TYR A 393 -27.26 23.25 -2.72
CA TYR A 393 -27.54 24.56 -2.11
C TYR A 393 -27.92 25.63 -3.11
N PRO A 394 -27.15 25.92 -4.19
CA PRO A 394 -27.53 26.86 -5.21
C PRO A 394 -28.83 26.48 -5.93
N ALA A 395 -29.05 25.20 -6.20
CA ALA A 395 -30.26 24.71 -6.85
C ALA A 395 -31.51 24.94 -5.99
N ILE A 396 -31.45 24.73 -4.68
CA ILE A 396 -32.55 25.06 -3.77
C ILE A 396 -32.82 26.57 -3.75
N ARG A 397 -31.77 27.39 -3.74
CA ARG A 397 -31.88 28.83 -3.76
C ARG A 397 -32.56 29.29 -5.04
N ALA A 398 -32.20 28.78 -6.22
CA ALA A 398 -32.83 29.05 -7.50
C ALA A 398 -34.33 28.66 -7.50
N ALA A 399 -34.67 27.53 -6.91
CA ALA A 399 -36.04 27.05 -6.81
C ALA A 399 -36.93 27.90 -5.89
N ARG A 400 -36.39 28.75 -5.02
CA ARG A 400 -37.11 29.65 -4.12
C ARG A 400 -37.36 31.03 -4.71
N VAL A 401 -36.85 31.35 -5.89
CA VAL A 401 -37.12 32.66 -6.58
C VAL A 401 -38.61 32.83 -6.78
N GLU A 402 -39.14 33.97 -6.32
CA GLU A 402 -40.54 34.36 -6.50
C GLU A 402 -40.74 35.18 -7.79
N PRO A 403 -41.57 34.71 -8.75
CA PRO A 403 -41.77 35.39 -10.03
C PRO A 403 -42.24 36.84 -9.89
N ALA A 404 -43.14 37.09 -8.93
CA ALA A 404 -43.72 38.44 -8.74
C ALA A 404 -42.65 39.45 -8.30
N THR A 405 -41.71 39.06 -7.47
CA THR A 405 -40.65 39.94 -6.97
C THR A 405 -39.56 40.16 -8.02
N ALA A 406 -39.19 39.08 -8.76
CA ALA A 406 -38.13 39.14 -9.76
C ALA A 406 -38.52 40.00 -11.00
N LEU A 407 -39.79 39.96 -11.43
CA LEU A 407 -40.26 40.71 -12.61
C LEU A 407 -40.67 42.17 -12.29
N ARG A 408 -40.73 42.55 -11.01
CA ARG A 408 -41.09 43.94 -10.61
C ARG A 408 -39.89 44.88 -10.59
N TYR A 409 -38.68 44.36 -10.51
CA TYR A 409 -37.45 45.16 -10.40
C TYR A 409 -36.65 45.25 -11.71
N GLU A 410 -37.22 44.81 -12.84
CA GLU A 410 -36.80 45.19 -14.19
C GLU A 410 -37.61 46.43 -14.64
#